data_47ffcb7c9fb696bb5277cc72cc4fc434
#
_entry.id   47ffcb7c9fb696bb5277cc72cc4fc434
#
_cell.length_a   1.000
_cell.length_b   1.000
_cell.length_c   1.000
_cell.angle_alpha   90.00
_cell.angle_beta   90.00
_cell.angle_gamma   90.00
#
_symmetry.space_group_name_H-M   'P 1'
#
loop_
_entity.id
_entity.type
_entity.pdbx_description
1 polymer ?
#
loop_
_entity_poly.entity_id
_entity_poly.type
_entity_poly.pdbx_seq_one_letter_code
_entity_poly.pdbx_strand_id
1 'polypeptide(L)'
;TLRLGVNIDHVATIRNARGGEHPDPMRAVRIVEQAGGDGITVHLREDRRHIRDLDLDALMSETQLPVNLEMAATDEMLAIALRHKPHAACIVPEKREERTTEGGLDALGAHNHLAPIVSR
;
A
#
# COMPACT_ATOMS: atom_id res chain seq x y z
N THR A 1 -8.30 8.60 -21.77
CA THR A 1 -6.90 8.17 -21.68
C THR A 1 -6.74 7.24 -20.51
N LEU A 2 -6.11 6.09 -20.73
CA LEU A 2 -5.79 5.15 -19.67
C LEU A 2 -4.64 5.68 -18.81
N ARG A 3 -4.70 5.38 -17.52
CA ARG A 3 -3.62 5.69 -16.57
C ARG A 3 -3.07 4.39 -15.99
N LEU A 4 -1.76 4.36 -15.75
CA LEU A 4 -1.06 3.20 -15.23
C LEU A 4 -0.62 3.45 -13.78
N GLY A 5 -1.21 2.73 -12.86
CA GLY A 5 -0.71 2.61 -11.49
C GLY A 5 0.18 1.37 -11.37
N VAL A 6 1.30 1.49 -10.68
CA VAL A 6 2.27 0.41 -10.54
C VAL A 6 2.39 0.02 -9.06
N ASN A 7 2.14 -1.25 -8.76
CA ASN A 7 2.37 -1.80 -7.42
C ASN A 7 3.84 -2.17 -7.26
N ILE A 8 4.46 -1.75 -6.16
CA ILE A 8 5.89 -1.98 -5.87
C ILE A 8 6.13 -2.88 -4.66
N ASP A 9 5.10 -3.51 -4.09
CA ASP A 9 5.22 -4.31 -2.86
C ASP A 9 6.29 -5.38 -2.95
N HIS A 10 6.38 -6.08 -4.08
CA HIS A 10 7.27 -7.23 -4.18
C HIS A 10 8.74 -6.85 -4.38
N VAL A 11 9.06 -5.62 -4.67
CA VAL A 11 10.43 -5.10 -4.54
C VAL A 11 10.86 -5.17 -3.07
N ALA A 12 9.99 -4.77 -2.16
CA ALA A 12 10.22 -4.90 -0.72
C ALA A 12 10.27 -6.38 -0.27
N THR A 13 9.45 -7.24 -0.86
CA THR A 13 9.51 -8.69 -0.60
C THR A 13 10.89 -9.26 -0.89
N ILE A 14 11.47 -8.93 -2.03
CA ILE A 14 12.82 -9.39 -2.40
C ILE A 14 13.88 -8.81 -1.47
N ARG A 15 13.81 -7.51 -1.16
CA ARG A 15 14.71 -6.88 -0.18
C ARG A 15 14.67 -7.61 1.16
N ASN A 16 13.48 -7.88 1.67
CA ASN A 16 13.32 -8.53 2.98
C ASN A 16 13.83 -9.97 2.95
N ALA A 17 13.61 -10.70 1.87
CA ALA A 17 14.11 -12.06 1.70
C ALA A 17 15.65 -12.11 1.68
N ARG A 18 16.29 -11.10 1.13
CA ARG A 18 17.76 -10.97 1.11
C ARG A 18 18.33 -10.54 2.46
N GLY A 19 17.53 -9.91 3.31
CA GLY A 19 17.95 -9.45 4.64
C GLY A 19 18.77 -8.16 4.66
N GLY A 20 18.81 -7.43 3.54
CA GLY A 20 19.57 -6.17 3.42
C GLY A 20 18.70 -4.99 3.04
N GLU A 21 19.30 -3.98 2.41
CA GLU A 21 18.63 -2.76 1.99
C GLU A 21 18.24 -2.77 0.51
N HIS A 22 18.69 -3.74 -0.23
CA HIS A 22 18.47 -3.84 -1.67
C HIS A 22 17.68 -5.11 -2.06
N PRO A 23 16.82 -5.04 -3.10
CA PRO A 23 16.46 -3.84 -3.86
C PRO A 23 15.63 -2.84 -3.04
N ASP A 24 15.91 -1.55 -3.23
CA ASP A 24 15.20 -0.48 -2.55
C ASP A 24 13.88 -0.15 -3.27
N PRO A 25 12.72 -0.23 -2.59
CA PRO A 25 11.44 0.15 -3.20
C PRO A 25 11.43 1.58 -3.78
N MET A 26 12.15 2.51 -3.18
CA MET A 26 12.21 3.88 -3.68
C MET A 26 12.93 4.00 -5.03
N ARG A 27 13.86 3.09 -5.33
CA ARG A 27 14.44 3.00 -6.68
C ARG A 27 13.37 2.62 -7.71
N ALA A 28 12.49 1.70 -7.36
CA ALA A 28 11.38 1.33 -8.24
C ALA A 28 10.44 2.51 -8.48
N VAL A 29 10.14 3.30 -7.46
CA VAL A 29 9.33 4.53 -7.59
C VAL A 29 9.95 5.48 -8.63
N ARG A 30 11.25 5.74 -8.52
CA ARG A 30 11.96 6.62 -9.46
C ARG A 30 11.92 6.09 -10.89
N ILE A 31 12.02 4.77 -11.06
CA ILE A 31 11.90 4.13 -12.38
C ILE A 31 10.50 4.33 -12.96
N VAL A 32 9.46 4.16 -12.15
CA VAL A 32 8.06 4.38 -12.58
C VAL A 32 7.85 5.84 -12.98
N GLU A 33 8.35 6.79 -12.20
CA GLU A 33 8.28 8.22 -12.54
C GLU A 33 8.97 8.52 -13.87
N GLN A 34 10.18 8.03 -14.06
CA GLN A 34 10.96 8.23 -15.30
C GLN A 34 10.30 7.57 -16.52
N ALA A 35 9.64 6.44 -16.31
CA ALA A 35 8.94 5.72 -17.39
C ALA A 35 7.57 6.33 -17.75
N GLY A 36 7.10 7.33 -17.00
CA GLY A 36 5.82 7.97 -17.26
C GLY A 36 4.63 7.24 -16.65
N GLY A 37 4.82 6.44 -15.62
CA GLY A 37 3.72 5.87 -14.84
C GLY A 37 2.89 6.95 -14.15
N ASP A 38 1.62 6.69 -13.90
CA ASP A 38 0.66 7.68 -13.42
C ASP A 38 0.41 7.62 -11.92
N GLY A 39 0.81 6.56 -11.26
CA GLY A 39 0.62 6.40 -9.82
C GLY A 39 1.35 5.21 -9.26
N ILE A 40 1.50 5.21 -7.94
CA ILE A 40 2.13 4.12 -7.18
C ILE A 40 1.08 3.50 -6.27
N THR A 41 1.05 2.17 -6.23
CA THR A 41 0.27 1.42 -5.25
C THR A 41 1.21 0.68 -4.31
N VAL A 42 0.94 0.80 -3.02
CA VAL A 42 1.62 0.03 -1.96
C VAL A 42 0.60 -0.51 -0.99
N HIS A 43 0.87 -1.70 -0.48
CA HIS A 43 0.09 -2.32 0.58
C HIS A 43 0.91 -2.39 1.86
N LEU A 44 0.52 -1.62 2.88
CA LEU A 44 1.06 -1.75 4.22
C LEU A 44 0.23 -2.79 4.98
N ARG A 45 0.70 -4.04 4.96
CA ARG A 45 0.03 -5.12 5.69
C ARG A 45 0.25 -4.97 7.19
N GLU A 46 -0.69 -5.46 7.99
CA GLU A 46 -0.58 -5.47 9.45
C GLU A 46 0.68 -6.21 9.92
N ASP A 47 1.06 -7.29 9.24
CA ASP A 47 2.24 -8.11 9.57
C ASP A 47 3.56 -7.56 9.01
N ARG A 48 3.52 -6.48 8.23
CA ARG A 48 4.70 -5.84 7.64
C ARG A 48 5.59 -6.81 6.85
N ARG A 49 5.01 -7.79 6.13
CA ARG A 49 5.80 -8.83 5.44
C ARG A 49 6.61 -8.31 4.26
N HIS A 50 6.26 -7.16 3.71
CA HIS A 50 7.00 -6.51 2.61
C HIS A 50 7.21 -5.02 2.86
N ILE A 51 6.29 -4.14 2.47
CA ILE A 51 6.38 -2.70 2.75
C ILE A 51 6.41 -2.49 4.26
N ARG A 52 7.33 -1.63 4.70
CA ARG A 52 7.49 -1.22 6.10
C ARG A 52 7.03 0.21 6.29
N ASP A 53 6.82 0.61 7.52
CA ASP A 53 6.39 1.98 7.85
C ASP A 53 7.37 3.02 7.31
N LEU A 54 8.68 2.76 7.39
CA LEU A 54 9.70 3.65 6.84
C LEU A 54 9.66 3.73 5.30
N ASP A 55 9.27 2.65 4.62
CA ASP A 55 9.07 2.69 3.17
C ASP A 55 7.92 3.64 2.80
N LEU A 56 6.81 3.56 3.54
CA LEU A 56 5.67 4.44 3.32
C LEU A 56 6.03 5.90 3.62
N ASP A 57 6.75 6.15 4.71
CA ASP A 57 7.24 7.49 5.05
C ASP A 57 8.08 8.08 3.91
N ALA A 58 9.04 7.31 3.39
CA ALA A 58 9.90 7.73 2.29
C ALA A 58 9.09 7.99 1.01
N LEU A 59 8.20 7.06 0.66
CA LEU A 59 7.33 7.19 -0.51
C LEU A 59 6.51 8.47 -0.45
N MET A 60 5.82 8.69 0.66
CA MET A 60 4.92 9.85 0.81
C MET A 60 5.67 11.18 0.82
N SER A 61 6.93 11.20 1.27
CA SER A 61 7.74 12.42 1.30
C SER A 61 8.47 12.72 -0.02
N GLU A 62 8.78 11.70 -0.82
CA GLU A 62 9.67 11.84 -1.97
C GLU A 62 8.96 11.80 -3.33
N THR A 63 7.86 11.04 -3.47
CA THR A 63 7.21 10.91 -4.77
C THR A 63 6.33 12.10 -5.12
N GLN A 64 6.30 12.43 -6.41
CA GLN A 64 5.35 13.39 -6.98
C GLN A 64 4.10 12.70 -7.54
N LEU A 65 4.12 11.38 -7.66
CA LEU A 65 2.99 10.62 -8.18
C LEU A 65 1.90 10.42 -7.11
N PRO A 66 0.62 10.35 -7.52
CA PRO A 66 -0.44 9.92 -6.63
C PRO A 66 -0.16 8.54 -6.04
N VAL A 67 -0.39 8.39 -4.75
CA VAL A 67 -0.22 7.12 -4.03
C VAL A 67 -1.58 6.54 -3.68
N ASN A 68 -1.78 5.28 -4.01
CA ASN A 68 -2.89 4.45 -3.55
C ASN A 68 -2.35 3.53 -2.43
N LEU A 69 -2.86 3.71 -1.22
CA LEU A 69 -2.51 2.88 -0.07
C LEU A 69 -3.54 1.76 0.10
N GLU A 70 -3.12 0.52 -0.10
CA GLU A 70 -3.92 -0.64 0.28
C GLU A 70 -3.73 -0.91 1.78
N MET A 71 -4.82 -1.19 2.48
CA MET A 71 -4.80 -1.33 3.94
C MET A 71 -5.90 -2.25 4.44
N ALA A 72 -5.66 -2.90 5.57
CA ALA A 72 -6.73 -3.56 6.33
C ALA A 72 -7.65 -2.55 6.99
N ALA A 73 -8.89 -2.96 7.25
CA ALA A 73 -9.90 -2.14 7.94
C ALA A 73 -9.70 -2.17 9.45
N THR A 74 -8.61 -1.61 9.94
CA THR A 74 -8.27 -1.52 11.37
C THR A 74 -8.05 -0.08 11.80
N ASP A 75 -8.19 0.18 13.09
CA ASP A 75 -7.95 1.51 13.66
C ASP A 75 -6.49 1.96 13.46
N GLU A 76 -5.54 1.04 13.58
CA GLU A 76 -4.12 1.32 13.32
C GLU A 76 -3.90 1.82 11.90
N MET A 77 -4.41 1.07 10.92
CA MET A 77 -4.24 1.44 9.50
C MET A 77 -4.99 2.71 9.14
N LEU A 78 -6.17 2.93 9.71
CA LEU A 78 -6.90 4.18 9.56
C LEU A 78 -6.08 5.37 10.07
N ALA A 79 -5.48 5.27 11.25
CA ALA A 79 -4.63 6.32 11.80
C ALA A 79 -3.44 6.62 10.91
N ILE A 80 -2.80 5.59 10.34
CA ILE A 80 -1.69 5.74 9.40
C ILE A 80 -2.14 6.44 8.13
N ALA A 81 -3.27 6.03 7.55
CA ALA A 81 -3.82 6.66 6.35
C ALA A 81 -4.17 8.13 6.59
N LEU A 82 -4.80 8.45 7.72
CA LEU A 82 -5.15 9.84 8.07
C LEU A 82 -3.90 10.71 8.30
N ARG A 83 -2.83 10.14 8.83
CA ARG A 83 -1.55 10.85 9.00
C ARG A 83 -0.87 11.16 7.68
N HIS A 84 -0.80 10.19 6.77
CA HIS A 84 -0.12 10.33 5.49
C HIS A 84 -0.96 11.02 4.42
N LYS A 85 -2.27 10.90 4.49
CA LYS A 85 -3.21 11.45 3.50
C LYS A 85 -2.84 11.06 2.07
N PRO A 86 -2.78 9.76 1.75
CA PRO A 86 -2.53 9.33 0.39
C PRO A 86 -3.62 9.83 -0.56
N HIS A 87 -3.35 9.80 -1.86
CA HIS A 87 -4.34 10.18 -2.88
C HIS A 87 -5.60 9.32 -2.80
N ALA A 88 -5.42 8.03 -2.52
CA ALA A 88 -6.51 7.09 -2.31
C ALA A 88 -6.11 6.04 -1.27
N ALA A 89 -7.08 5.50 -0.57
CA ALA A 89 -6.92 4.33 0.28
C ALA A 89 -7.87 3.23 -0.20
N CYS A 90 -7.34 2.03 -0.38
CA CYS A 90 -8.11 0.87 -0.79
C CYS A 90 -8.15 -0.12 0.37
N ILE A 91 -9.35 -0.38 0.91
CA ILE A 91 -9.51 -1.34 1.99
C ILE A 91 -9.54 -2.74 1.39
N VAL A 92 -8.65 -3.61 1.85
CA VAL A 92 -8.50 -4.98 1.36
C VAL A 92 -8.62 -5.98 2.51
N PRO A 93 -9.11 -7.22 2.24
CA PRO A 93 -9.08 -8.27 3.24
C PRO A 93 -7.64 -8.75 3.45
N GLU A 94 -7.27 -9.02 4.71
CA GLU A 94 -5.97 -9.60 5.06
C GLU A 94 -6.17 -10.83 5.92
N LYS A 95 -5.68 -11.97 5.46
CA LYS A 95 -5.56 -13.18 6.25
C LYS A 95 -4.09 -13.54 6.38
N ARG A 96 -3.66 -13.91 7.59
CA ARG A 96 -2.25 -14.18 7.89
C ARG A 96 -1.67 -15.33 7.07
N GLU A 97 -2.49 -16.34 6.79
CA GLU A 97 -2.08 -17.53 6.05
C GLU A 97 -2.01 -17.30 4.53
N GLU A 98 -2.62 -16.25 4.01
CA GLU A 98 -2.63 -15.96 2.58
C GLU A 98 -1.32 -15.29 2.16
N ARG A 99 -0.69 -15.81 1.11
CA ARG A 99 0.52 -15.22 0.53
C ARG A 99 0.20 -13.98 -0.29
N THR A 100 -0.96 -13.99 -0.92
CA THR A 100 -1.51 -12.86 -1.69
C THR A 100 -2.92 -12.58 -1.22
N THR A 101 -3.43 -11.36 -1.48
CA THR A 101 -4.82 -11.03 -1.23
C THR A 101 -5.67 -11.63 -2.35
N GLU A 102 -6.23 -12.80 -2.11
CA GLU A 102 -7.13 -13.49 -3.03
C GLU A 102 -8.57 -13.27 -2.63
N GLY A 103 -9.39 -12.91 -3.61
CA GLY A 103 -10.80 -12.59 -3.37
C GLY A 103 -11.03 -11.16 -2.93
N GLY A 104 -12.30 -10.80 -2.84
CA GLY A 104 -12.74 -9.45 -2.51
C GLY A 104 -13.09 -9.27 -1.05
N LEU A 105 -13.23 -8.02 -0.66
CA LEU A 105 -13.76 -7.63 0.65
C LEU A 105 -15.29 -7.85 0.67
N ASP A 106 -15.79 -8.52 1.70
CA ASP A 106 -17.23 -8.62 1.95
C ASP A 106 -17.75 -7.29 2.51
N ALA A 107 -17.95 -6.34 1.64
CA ALA A 107 -18.37 -4.99 2.03
C ALA A 107 -19.78 -4.96 2.61
N LEU A 108 -20.67 -5.82 2.12
CA LEU A 108 -22.03 -5.90 2.62
C LEU A 108 -22.10 -6.50 4.03
N GLY A 109 -21.44 -7.65 4.22
CA GLY A 109 -21.39 -8.31 5.53
C GLY A 109 -20.64 -7.49 6.59
N ALA A 110 -19.64 -6.71 6.17
CA ALA A 110 -18.84 -5.88 7.06
C ALA A 110 -19.29 -4.40 7.11
N HIS A 111 -20.47 -4.07 6.62
CA HIS A 111 -20.94 -2.68 6.49
C HIS A 111 -20.78 -1.87 7.78
N ASN A 112 -21.23 -2.39 8.91
CA ASN A 112 -21.20 -1.68 10.19
C ASN A 112 -19.76 -1.39 10.69
N HIS A 113 -18.82 -2.21 10.26
CA HIS A 113 -17.40 -2.00 10.56
C HIS A 113 -16.73 -1.02 9.59
N LEU A 114 -17.05 -1.13 8.30
CA LEU A 114 -16.40 -0.34 7.24
C LEU A 114 -16.92 1.10 7.14
N ALA A 115 -18.23 1.31 7.30
CA ALA A 115 -18.82 2.62 7.11
C ALA A 115 -18.18 3.72 7.99
N PRO A 116 -17.91 3.51 9.28
CA PRO A 116 -17.22 4.52 10.10
C PRO A 116 -15.79 4.82 9.64
N ILE A 117 -15.10 3.82 9.07
CA ILE A 117 -13.74 3.99 8.56
C ILE A 117 -13.77 4.83 7.29
N VAL A 118 -14.66 4.51 6.36
CA VAL A 118 -14.77 5.20 5.07
C VAL A 118 -15.20 6.66 5.23
N SER A 119 -15.98 6.97 6.26
CA SER A 119 -16.46 8.32 6.52
C SER A 119 -15.41 9.28 7.08
N ARG A 120 -14.25 8.78 7.46
CA ARG A 120 -13.14 9.57 8.03
C ARG A 120 -12.24 10.12 6.94
#